data_adc9e30eca312b5d14946d3c89507222
#
_entry.id   adc9e30eca312b5d14946d3c89507222
#
_cell.length_a   1.000
_cell.length_b   1.000
_cell.length_c   1.000
_cell.angle_alpha   90.00
_cell.angle_beta   90.00
_cell.angle_gamma   90.00
#
_symmetry.space_group_name_H-M   'P 1'
#
loop_
_entity.id
_entity.type
_entity.pdbx_description
1 polymer ?
#
loop_
_entity_poly.entity_id
_entity_poly.type
_entity_poly.pdbx_seq_one_letter_code
_entity_poly.pdbx_strand_id
1 'polypeptide(L)'
;MRIDAIKRGINPPEDINVIIEVPVGGQPIKYEMDKDAGCLVVDRFLYTPMTYPGNYGFVPHTLSDDGDPIDVLVCNTRPLFPGCVINCRPIGVLVMEDNKGQDEKIIAVPSPELTQRYAKVSEFSDLPEITLKQIEHFFEHYKDLEPGKWVKIGDWGGSDMARKLIVDAVNRADAEKTKA
;
A
#
# COMPACT_ATOMS: atom_id res chain seq x y z
N MET A 1 4.62 -10.70 -15.22
CA MET A 1 3.53 -9.69 -15.49
C MET A 1 4.13 -8.50 -16.24
N ARG A 2 3.38 -7.88 -17.13
CA ARG A 2 3.83 -6.65 -17.81
C ARG A 2 3.39 -5.43 -17.01
N ILE A 3 4.17 -5.08 -15.99
CA ILE A 3 3.88 -3.96 -15.07
C ILE A 3 3.87 -2.63 -15.84
N ASP A 4 4.74 -2.50 -16.84
CA ASP A 4 4.83 -1.34 -17.73
C ASP A 4 3.51 -1.01 -18.45
N ALA A 5 2.66 -2.01 -18.68
CA ALA A 5 1.36 -1.86 -19.33
C ALA A 5 0.21 -1.55 -18.38
N ILE A 6 0.42 -1.63 -17.06
CA ILE A 6 -0.62 -1.38 -16.06
C ILE A 6 -0.67 0.12 -15.77
N LYS A 7 -1.82 0.75 -15.97
CA LYS A 7 -2.02 2.17 -15.67
C LYS A 7 -2.06 2.42 -14.17
N ARG A 8 -1.68 3.63 -13.74
CA ARG A 8 -1.77 4.10 -12.34
C ARG A 8 -3.19 4.10 -11.78
N GLY A 9 -4.19 4.26 -12.62
CA GLY A 9 -5.62 4.39 -12.32
C GLY A 9 -6.37 4.83 -13.57
N ILE A 10 -7.65 5.13 -13.44
CA ILE A 10 -8.50 5.72 -14.48
C ILE A 10 -8.37 7.25 -14.40
N ASN A 11 -8.44 7.81 -13.20
CA ASN A 11 -8.36 9.24 -12.89
C ASN A 11 -7.54 9.49 -11.60
N PRO A 12 -6.21 9.15 -11.58
CA PRO A 12 -5.41 9.37 -10.39
C PRO A 12 -5.25 10.89 -10.11
N PRO A 13 -5.26 11.32 -8.85
CA PRO A 13 -5.20 10.53 -7.62
C PRO A 13 -6.57 10.13 -7.05
N GLU A 14 -7.68 10.44 -7.72
CA GLU A 14 -9.04 10.13 -7.21
C GLU A 14 -9.30 8.63 -7.15
N ASP A 15 -8.77 7.89 -8.09
CA ASP A 15 -8.67 6.44 -8.09
C ASP A 15 -7.26 5.99 -8.46
N ILE A 16 -6.85 4.84 -7.95
CA ILE A 16 -5.55 4.23 -8.21
C ILE A 16 -5.71 2.74 -8.49
N ASN A 17 -4.86 2.22 -9.36
CA ASN A 17 -4.70 0.78 -9.53
C ASN A 17 -3.58 0.28 -8.62
N VAL A 18 -3.90 -0.72 -7.81
CA VAL A 18 -2.95 -1.34 -6.88
C VAL A 18 -2.63 -2.75 -7.36
N ILE A 19 -1.35 -3.04 -7.53
CA ILE A 19 -0.85 -4.41 -7.76
C ILE A 19 -0.68 -5.04 -6.39
N ILE A 20 -1.44 -6.10 -6.11
CA ILE A 20 -1.41 -6.78 -4.81
C ILE A 20 -0.22 -7.72 -4.74
N GLU A 21 0.54 -7.61 -3.66
CA GLU A 21 1.67 -8.49 -3.34
C GLU A 21 1.32 -9.46 -2.22
N VAL A 22 0.67 -8.95 -1.15
CA VAL A 22 0.36 -9.74 0.05
C VAL A 22 -1.14 -9.71 0.32
N PRO A 23 -1.82 -10.86 0.43
CA PRO A 23 -3.25 -10.91 0.71
C PRO A 23 -3.55 -10.65 2.19
N VAL A 24 -4.70 -10.05 2.48
CA VAL A 24 -5.20 -9.91 3.86
C VAL A 24 -5.32 -11.26 4.55
N GLY A 25 -4.85 -11.36 5.79
CA GLY A 25 -4.97 -12.59 6.60
C GLY A 25 -4.25 -13.81 6.01
N GLY A 26 -3.32 -13.59 5.08
CA GLY A 26 -2.48 -14.65 4.50
C GLY A 26 -1.45 -15.18 5.51
N GLN A 27 -0.53 -16.00 5.02
CA GLN A 27 0.61 -16.45 5.83
C GLN A 27 1.53 -15.26 6.18
N PRO A 28 2.36 -15.35 7.23
CA PRO A 28 3.33 -14.31 7.60
C PRO A 28 4.52 -14.31 6.63
N ILE A 29 4.24 -14.02 5.37
CA ILE A 29 5.21 -13.98 4.27
C ILE A 29 5.05 -12.65 3.56
N LYS A 30 6.15 -11.90 3.41
CA LYS A 30 6.22 -10.74 2.54
C LYS A 30 6.65 -11.18 1.14
N TYR A 31 5.84 -10.84 0.16
CA TYR A 31 6.18 -10.94 -1.25
C TYR A 31 6.47 -9.56 -1.80
N GLU A 32 7.36 -9.50 -2.77
CA GLU A 32 7.65 -8.29 -3.55
C GLU A 32 7.59 -8.59 -5.05
N MET A 33 7.20 -7.58 -5.80
CA MET A 33 7.21 -7.66 -7.25
C MET A 33 8.60 -7.35 -7.78
N ASP A 34 9.28 -8.35 -8.33
CA ASP A 34 10.43 -8.11 -9.18
C ASP A 34 9.95 -7.45 -10.48
N LYS A 35 10.20 -6.15 -10.60
CA LYS A 35 9.68 -5.31 -11.68
C LYS A 35 10.36 -5.65 -13.02
N ASP A 36 11.59 -6.11 -12.98
CA ASP A 36 12.35 -6.49 -14.18
C ASP A 36 11.94 -7.87 -14.69
N ALA A 37 11.82 -8.83 -13.79
CA ALA A 37 11.37 -10.17 -14.12
C ALA A 37 9.84 -10.27 -14.31
N GLY A 38 9.07 -9.32 -13.80
CA GLY A 38 7.60 -9.29 -13.88
C GLY A 38 6.92 -10.41 -13.10
N CYS A 39 7.53 -10.87 -12.02
CA CYS A 39 6.99 -11.92 -11.15
C CYS A 39 7.10 -11.56 -9.68
N LEU A 40 6.26 -12.19 -8.85
CA LEU A 40 6.39 -12.09 -7.40
C LEU A 40 7.52 -12.98 -6.91
N VAL A 41 8.32 -12.43 -6.00
CA VAL A 41 9.36 -13.15 -5.28
C VAL A 41 9.06 -13.14 -3.78
N VAL A 42 9.54 -14.11 -3.05
CA VAL A 42 9.50 -14.08 -1.59
C VAL A 42 10.62 -13.15 -1.11
N ASP A 43 10.23 -12.00 -0.55
CA ASP A 43 11.18 -11.08 0.08
C ASP A 43 11.69 -11.69 1.41
N ARG A 44 10.75 -12.05 2.30
CA ARG A 44 11.08 -12.68 3.57
C ARG A 44 9.89 -13.34 4.23
N PHE A 45 10.19 -14.26 5.15
CA PHE A 45 9.22 -14.73 6.14
C PHE A 45 9.22 -13.73 7.30
N LEU A 46 8.05 -13.26 7.74
CA LEU A 46 7.97 -12.44 8.94
C LEU A 46 8.40 -13.27 10.15
N TYR A 47 9.19 -12.70 11.03
CA TYR A 47 9.60 -13.40 12.25
C TYR A 47 8.49 -13.42 13.31
N THR A 48 7.58 -12.46 13.26
CA THR A 48 6.36 -12.49 14.06
C THR A 48 5.30 -13.38 13.41
N PRO A 49 4.35 -13.95 14.17
CA PRO A 49 3.22 -14.70 13.61
C PRO A 49 2.12 -13.79 13.05
N MET A 50 2.38 -12.50 12.88
CA MET A 50 1.42 -11.51 12.42
C MET A 50 1.12 -11.68 10.94
N THR A 51 -0.09 -11.32 10.53
CA THR A 51 -0.55 -11.32 9.14
C THR A 51 -1.01 -9.93 8.75
N TYR A 52 -0.90 -9.58 7.47
CA TYR A 52 -1.30 -8.26 6.98
C TYR A 52 -2.79 -8.00 7.24
N PRO A 53 -3.15 -6.82 7.79
CA PRO A 53 -4.54 -6.47 8.15
C PRO A 53 -5.40 -6.01 6.95
N GLY A 54 -4.81 -5.89 5.79
CA GLY A 54 -5.43 -5.56 4.51
C GLY A 54 -4.67 -6.20 3.36
N ASN A 55 -5.18 -6.11 2.14
CA ASN A 55 -4.41 -6.52 0.97
C ASN A 55 -3.36 -5.45 0.69
N TYR A 56 -2.10 -5.85 0.71
CA TYR A 56 -0.98 -4.94 0.58
C TYR A 56 -0.35 -5.02 -0.81
N GLY A 57 0.07 -3.89 -1.34
CA GLY A 57 0.71 -3.80 -2.64
C GLY A 57 1.14 -2.38 -2.94
N PHE A 58 1.28 -2.03 -4.20
CA PHE A 58 1.82 -0.74 -4.63
C PHE A 58 1.09 -0.19 -5.86
N VAL A 59 1.26 1.11 -6.09
CA VAL A 59 0.77 1.78 -7.31
C VAL A 59 1.88 1.75 -8.38
N PRO A 60 1.63 1.18 -9.58
CA PRO A 60 2.63 1.16 -10.64
C PRO A 60 2.98 2.57 -11.14
N HIS A 61 4.21 2.76 -11.61
CA HIS A 61 4.72 4.03 -12.15
C HIS A 61 4.64 5.20 -11.15
N THR A 62 4.88 4.93 -9.89
CA THR A 62 5.08 5.91 -8.82
C THR A 62 6.46 5.72 -8.21
N LEU A 63 6.96 6.73 -7.50
CA LEU A 63 8.25 6.70 -6.82
C LEU A 63 8.13 7.45 -5.50
N SER A 64 8.33 6.77 -4.40
CA SER A 64 8.44 7.34 -3.06
C SER A 64 9.86 7.83 -2.77
N ASP A 65 10.06 8.49 -1.64
CA ASP A 65 11.36 9.08 -1.29
C ASP A 65 12.43 8.02 -0.99
N ASP A 66 12.03 6.82 -0.62
CA ASP A 66 12.90 5.64 -0.41
C ASP A 66 13.36 4.94 -1.71
N GLY A 67 12.85 5.36 -2.86
CA GLY A 67 13.18 4.82 -4.18
C GLY A 67 12.27 3.67 -4.65
N ASP A 68 11.28 3.28 -3.86
CA ASP A 68 10.27 2.28 -4.22
C ASP A 68 8.95 2.92 -4.66
N PRO A 69 8.07 2.20 -5.37
CA PRO A 69 6.71 2.68 -5.62
C PRO A 69 5.96 2.92 -4.33
N ILE A 70 4.96 3.82 -4.37
CA ILE A 70 4.15 4.12 -3.19
C ILE A 70 3.33 2.92 -2.75
N ASP A 71 3.45 2.56 -1.49
CA ASP A 71 2.79 1.43 -0.85
C ASP A 71 1.33 1.72 -0.52
N VAL A 72 0.48 0.72 -0.69
CA VAL A 72 -0.97 0.81 -0.42
C VAL A 72 -1.45 -0.38 0.39
N LEU A 73 -2.18 -0.11 1.47
CA LEU A 73 -3.00 -1.08 2.17
C LEU A 73 -4.46 -0.94 1.73
N VAL A 74 -4.96 -1.92 1.00
CA VAL A 74 -6.37 -1.97 0.57
C VAL A 74 -7.20 -2.63 1.66
N CYS A 75 -8.02 -1.81 2.34
CA CYS A 75 -8.90 -2.24 3.41
C CYS A 75 -10.14 -2.95 2.84
N ASN A 76 -10.08 -4.26 2.77
CA ASN A 76 -11.23 -5.10 2.48
C ASN A 76 -11.13 -6.42 3.24
N THR A 77 -12.23 -7.16 3.33
CA THR A 77 -12.32 -8.38 4.16
C THR A 77 -12.02 -9.67 3.41
N ARG A 78 -11.72 -9.59 2.11
CA ARG A 78 -11.46 -10.77 1.28
C ARG A 78 -10.02 -10.77 0.79
N PRO A 79 -9.30 -11.89 0.94
CA PRO A 79 -7.96 -11.99 0.37
C PRO A 79 -8.03 -11.91 -1.15
N LEU A 80 -7.19 -11.06 -1.73
CA LEU A 80 -7.01 -10.95 -3.16
C LEU A 80 -5.84 -11.81 -3.61
N PHE A 81 -5.91 -12.31 -4.82
CA PHE A 81 -4.85 -13.15 -5.36
C PHE A 81 -3.59 -12.29 -5.59
N PRO A 82 -2.40 -12.67 -5.07
CA PRO A 82 -1.16 -11.96 -5.32
C PRO A 82 -0.87 -11.83 -6.82
N GLY A 83 -0.50 -10.63 -7.25
CA GLY A 83 -0.32 -10.27 -8.66
C GLY A 83 -1.58 -9.77 -9.35
N CYS A 84 -2.77 -9.78 -8.74
CA CYS A 84 -3.93 -9.12 -9.33
C CYS A 84 -3.85 -7.60 -9.20
N VAL A 85 -4.56 -6.91 -10.08
CA VAL A 85 -4.73 -5.45 -10.06
C VAL A 85 -6.13 -5.12 -9.58
N ILE A 86 -6.23 -4.23 -8.61
CA ILE A 86 -7.51 -3.73 -8.10
C ILE A 86 -7.59 -2.21 -8.20
N ASN A 87 -8.70 -1.68 -8.72
CA ASN A 87 -8.96 -0.25 -8.68
C ASN A 87 -9.52 0.15 -7.32
N CYS A 88 -8.93 1.19 -6.71
CA CYS A 88 -9.19 1.61 -5.35
C CYS A 88 -9.35 3.13 -5.26
N ARG A 89 -10.02 3.60 -4.20
CA ARG A 89 -10.04 5.00 -3.80
C ARG A 89 -9.16 5.20 -2.56
N PRO A 90 -8.21 6.15 -2.58
CA PRO A 90 -7.48 6.56 -1.38
C PRO A 90 -8.42 7.23 -0.37
N ILE A 91 -8.33 6.82 0.89
CA ILE A 91 -9.14 7.34 2.00
C ILE A 91 -8.30 7.92 3.13
N GLY A 92 -7.00 7.77 3.08
CA GLY A 92 -6.07 8.30 4.07
C GLY A 92 -4.68 7.75 3.91
N VAL A 93 -3.82 8.09 4.85
CA VAL A 93 -2.43 7.64 4.93
C VAL A 93 -2.03 7.42 6.38
N LEU A 94 -1.30 6.36 6.63
CA LEU A 94 -0.57 6.16 7.89
C LEU A 94 0.87 6.62 7.66
N VAL A 95 1.25 7.69 8.36
CA VAL A 95 2.63 8.18 8.36
C VAL A 95 3.44 7.30 9.29
N MET A 96 4.57 6.82 8.81
CA MET A 96 5.49 6.04 9.63
C MET A 96 6.93 6.25 9.19
N GLU A 97 7.84 5.84 10.04
CA GLU A 97 9.28 5.89 9.82
C GLU A 97 9.91 4.57 10.21
N ASP A 98 10.85 4.10 9.44
CA ASP A 98 11.65 2.94 9.76
C ASP A 98 13.15 3.22 9.63
N ASN A 99 13.98 2.21 9.76
CA ASN A 99 15.44 2.32 9.65
C ASN A 99 15.96 2.79 8.28
N LYS A 100 15.10 2.92 7.27
CA LYS A 100 15.43 3.47 5.94
C LYS A 100 14.95 4.91 5.77
N GLY A 101 14.06 5.42 6.64
CA GLY A 101 13.50 6.77 6.63
C GLY A 101 11.98 6.79 6.63
N GLN A 102 11.41 7.81 6.00
CA GLN A 102 9.95 7.96 5.84
C GLN A 102 9.37 6.80 5.03
N ASP A 103 8.29 6.23 5.52
CA ASP A 103 7.66 5.03 4.97
C ASP A 103 6.13 5.12 5.12
N GLU A 104 5.50 6.01 4.35
CA GLU A 104 4.07 6.23 4.42
C GLU A 104 3.30 5.09 3.72
N LYS A 105 2.18 4.69 4.32
CA LYS A 105 1.27 3.71 3.73
C LYS A 105 -0.05 4.37 3.36
N ILE A 106 -0.34 4.43 2.06
CA ILE A 106 -1.66 4.86 1.58
C ILE A 106 -2.70 3.84 2.03
N ILE A 107 -3.79 4.33 2.59
CA ILE A 107 -4.94 3.51 2.97
C ILE A 107 -6.02 3.73 1.91
N ALA A 108 -6.51 2.64 1.34
CA ALA A 108 -7.49 2.69 0.27
C ALA A 108 -8.60 1.66 0.47
N VAL A 109 -9.72 1.87 -0.19
CA VAL A 109 -10.83 0.91 -0.28
C VAL A 109 -11.13 0.60 -1.75
N PRO A 110 -11.67 -0.59 -2.07
CA PRO A 110 -12.06 -0.91 -3.43
C PRO A 110 -13.02 0.12 -4.02
N SER A 111 -12.90 0.40 -5.32
CA SER A 111 -13.78 1.33 -6.01
C SER A 111 -15.24 0.86 -5.96
N PRO A 112 -16.24 1.79 -6.02
CA PRO A 112 -17.65 1.45 -5.91
C PRO A 112 -18.16 0.60 -7.09
N GLU A 113 -17.48 0.58 -8.22
CA GLU A 113 -17.77 -0.28 -9.37
C GLU A 113 -17.50 -1.75 -9.05
N LEU A 114 -16.54 -2.02 -8.16
CA LEU A 114 -16.19 -3.38 -7.73
C LEU A 114 -17.08 -3.86 -6.59
N THR A 115 -17.45 -2.96 -5.67
CA THR A 115 -18.30 -3.30 -4.52
C THR A 115 -18.92 -2.07 -3.88
N GLN A 116 -20.19 -2.16 -3.54
CA GLN A 116 -20.91 -1.12 -2.80
C GLN A 116 -20.61 -1.11 -1.30
N ARG A 117 -19.86 -2.11 -0.80
CA ARG A 117 -19.58 -2.28 0.63
C ARG A 117 -18.91 -1.05 1.26
N TYR A 118 -18.05 -0.38 0.49
CA TYR A 118 -17.27 0.78 0.93
C TYR A 118 -17.73 2.10 0.28
N ALA A 119 -18.90 2.14 -0.36
CA ALA A 119 -19.38 3.30 -1.10
C ALA A 119 -19.50 4.57 -0.24
N LYS A 120 -19.76 4.41 1.07
CA LYS A 120 -19.90 5.51 2.04
C LYS A 120 -18.60 5.83 2.79
N VAL A 121 -17.52 5.10 2.55
CA VAL A 121 -16.22 5.34 3.18
C VAL A 121 -15.45 6.33 2.32
N SER A 122 -15.20 7.54 2.79
CA SER A 122 -14.47 8.59 2.09
C SER A 122 -13.19 9.00 2.80
N GLU A 123 -13.13 8.79 4.11
CA GLU A 123 -11.97 9.07 4.96
C GLU A 123 -11.59 7.81 5.75
N PHE A 124 -10.33 7.73 6.16
CA PHE A 124 -9.89 6.62 7.02
C PHE A 124 -10.71 6.53 8.31
N SER A 125 -11.14 7.67 8.86
CA SER A 125 -11.97 7.76 10.06
C SER A 125 -13.40 7.19 9.92
N ASP A 126 -13.83 6.90 8.69
CA ASP A 126 -15.10 6.20 8.43
C ASP A 126 -14.97 4.69 8.65
N LEU A 127 -13.73 4.17 8.76
CA LEU A 127 -13.50 2.77 9.12
C LEU A 127 -13.73 2.56 10.63
N PRO A 128 -14.11 1.34 11.04
CA PRO A 128 -14.20 1.01 12.45
C PRO A 128 -12.88 1.29 13.19
N GLU A 129 -12.94 1.92 14.36
CA GLU A 129 -11.77 2.25 15.18
C GLU A 129 -10.84 1.04 15.41
N ILE A 130 -11.43 -0.13 15.64
CA ILE A 130 -10.65 -1.37 15.81
C ILE A 130 -9.83 -1.72 14.57
N THR A 131 -10.32 -1.41 13.36
CA THR A 131 -9.57 -1.63 12.12
C THR A 131 -8.33 -0.74 12.07
N LEU A 132 -8.47 0.54 12.43
CA LEU A 132 -7.35 1.48 12.49
C LEU A 132 -6.29 1.02 13.49
N LYS A 133 -6.72 0.62 14.70
CA LYS A 133 -5.82 0.08 15.73
C LYS A 133 -5.11 -1.21 15.29
N GLN A 134 -5.78 -2.08 14.53
CA GLN A 134 -5.16 -3.29 13.99
C GLN A 134 -4.09 -2.95 12.94
N ILE A 135 -4.34 -1.94 12.11
CA ILE A 135 -3.38 -1.46 11.10
C ILE A 135 -2.14 -0.87 11.79
N GLU A 136 -2.34 0.04 12.74
CA GLU A 136 -1.25 0.62 13.54
C GLU A 136 -0.43 -0.46 14.22
N HIS A 137 -1.09 -1.35 14.97
CA HIS A 137 -0.44 -2.43 15.71
C HIS A 137 0.36 -3.36 14.80
N PHE A 138 -0.17 -3.69 13.62
CA PHE A 138 0.57 -4.51 12.66
C PHE A 138 1.85 -3.82 12.22
N PHE A 139 1.78 -2.59 11.71
CA PHE A 139 2.96 -1.89 11.21
C PHE A 139 3.95 -1.54 12.31
N GLU A 140 3.50 -1.28 13.53
CA GLU A 140 4.38 -1.03 14.68
C GLU A 140 5.21 -2.27 15.05
N HIS A 141 4.63 -3.48 14.95
CA HIS A 141 5.17 -4.69 15.57
C HIS A 141 5.63 -5.78 14.60
N TYR A 142 5.28 -5.71 13.31
CA TYR A 142 5.58 -6.82 12.39
C TYR A 142 7.08 -7.08 12.17
N LYS A 143 7.95 -6.11 12.50
CA LYS A 143 9.42 -6.23 12.44
C LYS A 143 10.09 -6.45 13.81
N ASP A 144 9.34 -6.55 14.92
CA ASP A 144 9.91 -6.55 16.29
C ASP A 144 10.95 -7.64 16.53
N LEU A 145 10.81 -8.80 15.90
CA LEU A 145 11.74 -9.91 16.05
C LEU A 145 12.88 -9.91 15.00
N GLU A 146 12.90 -8.93 14.10
CA GLU A 146 13.96 -8.79 13.10
C GLU A 146 15.14 -7.99 13.69
N PRO A 147 16.35 -8.55 13.78
CA PRO A 147 17.49 -7.85 14.38
C PRO A 147 17.80 -6.52 13.67
N GLY A 148 17.91 -5.45 14.45
CA GLY A 148 18.26 -4.11 13.96
C GLY A 148 17.17 -3.40 13.16
N LYS A 149 15.95 -3.95 13.11
CA LYS A 149 14.80 -3.30 12.52
C LYS A 149 13.97 -2.60 13.59
N TRP A 150 13.36 -1.50 13.21
CA TRP A 150 12.40 -0.77 14.04
C TRP A 150 11.41 -0.04 13.15
N VAL A 151 10.25 0.24 13.68
CA VAL A 151 9.21 1.07 13.07
C VAL A 151 8.71 2.05 14.11
N LYS A 152 8.45 3.27 13.70
CA LYS A 152 7.79 4.29 14.50
C LYS A 152 6.54 4.76 13.76
N ILE A 153 5.39 4.56 14.38
CA ILE A 153 4.12 5.06 13.86
C ILE A 153 4.00 6.55 14.14
N GLY A 154 3.64 7.31 13.11
CA GLY A 154 3.28 8.71 13.18
C GLY A 154 1.77 8.92 13.17
N ASP A 155 1.35 10.08 12.68
CA ASP A 155 -0.06 10.45 12.64
C ASP A 155 -0.78 9.90 11.40
N TRP A 156 -2.10 9.79 11.50
CA TRP A 156 -2.96 9.55 10.35
C TRP A 156 -3.18 10.85 9.58
N GLY A 157 -3.08 10.77 8.26
CA GLY A 157 -3.50 11.83 7.35
C GLY A 157 -4.79 11.48 6.63
N GLY A 158 -5.59 12.47 6.30
CA GLY A 158 -6.84 12.31 5.56
C GLY A 158 -6.64 11.99 4.07
N SER A 159 -7.73 11.79 3.36
CA SER A 159 -7.74 11.47 1.93
C SER A 159 -7.04 12.52 1.05
N ASP A 160 -7.11 13.80 1.43
CA ASP A 160 -6.40 14.89 0.71
C ASP A 160 -4.87 14.73 0.81
N MET A 161 -4.35 14.35 1.99
CA MET A 161 -2.93 14.09 2.17
C MET A 161 -2.51 12.86 1.34
N ALA A 162 -3.31 11.80 1.35
CA ALA A 162 -3.05 10.61 0.53
C ALA A 162 -2.98 10.96 -0.96
N ARG A 163 -3.94 11.73 -1.47
CA ARG A 163 -3.96 12.19 -2.87
C ARG A 163 -2.73 13.02 -3.22
N LYS A 164 -2.31 13.92 -2.33
CA LYS A 164 -1.09 14.71 -2.52
C LYS A 164 0.14 13.84 -2.63
N LEU A 165 0.33 12.89 -1.72
CA LEU A 165 1.48 11.97 -1.76
C LEU A 165 1.51 11.13 -3.06
N ILE A 166 0.34 10.69 -3.54
CA ILE A 166 0.22 9.98 -4.81
C ILE A 166 0.67 10.87 -5.97
N VAL A 167 0.22 12.13 -6.03
CA VAL A 167 0.63 13.10 -7.07
C VAL A 167 2.13 13.35 -7.02
N ASP A 168 2.68 13.54 -5.83
CA ASP A 168 4.13 13.77 -5.65
C ASP A 168 4.95 12.55 -6.12
N ALA A 169 4.50 11.33 -5.79
CA ALA A 169 5.14 10.08 -6.22
C ALA A 169 5.03 9.86 -7.75
N VAL A 170 3.90 10.25 -8.37
CA VAL A 170 3.73 10.25 -9.82
C VAL A 170 4.71 11.22 -10.50
N ASN A 171 4.79 12.44 -9.98
CA ASN A 171 5.68 13.47 -10.54
C ASN A 171 7.15 13.06 -10.45
N ARG A 172 7.58 12.44 -9.33
CA ARG A 172 8.94 11.92 -9.18
C ARG A 172 9.23 10.84 -10.23
N ALA A 173 8.34 9.87 -10.39
CA ALA A 173 8.51 8.80 -11.37
C ALA A 173 8.57 9.32 -12.82
N ASP A 174 7.75 10.32 -13.16
CA ASP A 174 7.75 10.91 -14.50
C ASP A 174 9.01 11.75 -14.76
N ALA A 175 9.52 12.44 -13.74
CA ALA A 175 10.77 13.19 -13.82
C ALA A 175 11.99 12.27 -14.03
N GLU A 176 12.01 11.08 -13.43
CA GLU A 176 13.09 10.11 -13.67
C GLU A 176 13.07 9.53 -15.08
N LYS A 177 11.89 9.19 -15.61
CA LYS A 177 11.75 8.70 -16.99
C LYS A 177 12.24 9.70 -18.04
N THR A 178 12.18 10.99 -17.74
CA THR A 178 12.62 12.06 -18.65
C THR A 178 14.15 12.22 -18.64
N LYS A 179 14.84 11.69 -17.64
CA LYS A 179 16.30 11.76 -17.50
C LYS A 179 17.04 10.52 -18.06
N ALA A 180 16.30 9.42 -18.29
CA ALA A 180 16.82 8.16 -18.83
C ALA A 180 16.66 8.09 -20.34
#